data_765c47bcc9ab3c912913f611bdacc2a6
#
_entry.id   765c47bcc9ab3c912913f611bdacc2a6
#
_cell.length_a   1.000
_cell.length_b   1.000
_cell.length_c   1.000
_cell.angle_alpha   90.00
_cell.angle_beta   90.00
_cell.angle_gamma   90.00
#
_symmetry.space_group_name_H-M   'P 1'
#
loop_
_entity.id
_entity.type
_entity.pdbx_description
1 polymer ?
#
loop_
_entity_poly.entity_id
_entity_poly.type
_entity_poly.pdbx_seq_one_letter_code
_entity_poly.pdbx_strand_id
1 'polypeptide(L)'
;MLELEHRFRVVDVHARLNADAGGVQTRGRAISPDRLEREMHQAGVVRSVVFPGPREGGSYVSANNAVARRSVDRPFLAFARINGPRDPGERASSRLRNLAARRKDHHTSPEDVEQYAYDDRFHGFKLDPARDGLPDEETLDELEEVGLPVLVHGGEGFSPEAAEDALLSRSFPVVLAHFGGHPLNRDLMTEAIDLLERNDACYLDTSYVRYRDLLERAVMEHPDRVLFGSGAPSSHPNVAVMEVLTLDVPEDAMRKVFDKNARRVLGDSLPGDF
;
A
#
# COMPACT_ATOMS: atom_id res chain seq x y z
N MET A 1 8.71 -14.13 -24.25
CA MET A 1 8.23 -13.43 -23.05
C MET A 1 8.69 -14.26 -21.87
N LEU A 2 9.28 -13.69 -20.85
CA LEU A 2 9.82 -14.46 -19.72
C LEU A 2 8.69 -14.65 -18.69
N GLU A 3 8.27 -15.89 -18.47
CA GLU A 3 7.36 -16.27 -17.39
C GLU A 3 8.17 -16.86 -16.26
N LEU A 4 7.85 -16.49 -15.01
CA LEU A 4 8.46 -17.08 -13.83
C LEU A 4 7.67 -18.32 -13.43
N GLU A 5 8.32 -19.47 -13.45
CA GLU A 5 7.75 -20.70 -12.91
C GLU A 5 8.17 -20.86 -11.44
N HIS A 6 7.22 -20.70 -10.53
CA HIS A 6 7.39 -21.01 -9.11
C HIS A 6 6.10 -21.58 -8.52
N ARG A 7 6.22 -22.24 -7.36
CA ARG A 7 5.10 -22.92 -6.71
C ARG A 7 4.36 -22.08 -5.67
N PHE A 8 4.72 -20.82 -5.54
CA PHE A 8 4.09 -19.92 -4.60
C PHE A 8 2.84 -19.27 -5.21
N ARG A 9 1.78 -19.16 -4.41
CA ARG A 9 0.70 -18.24 -4.69
C ARG A 9 1.16 -16.85 -4.27
N VAL A 10 1.00 -15.85 -5.12
CA VAL A 10 1.48 -14.49 -4.86
C VAL A 10 0.33 -13.51 -4.87
N VAL A 11 0.16 -12.78 -3.76
CA VAL A 11 -0.75 -11.62 -3.63
C VAL A 11 0.11 -10.37 -3.54
N ASP A 12 -0.05 -9.48 -4.50
CA ASP A 12 0.67 -8.20 -4.54
C ASP A 12 -0.15 -7.11 -3.85
N VAL A 13 0.37 -6.53 -2.78
CA VAL A 13 -0.35 -5.48 -2.04
C VAL A 13 -0.05 -4.06 -2.52
N HIS A 14 0.74 -3.90 -3.61
CA HIS A 14 1.18 -2.59 -4.04
C HIS A 14 1.31 -2.45 -5.55
N ALA A 15 0.23 -2.11 -6.24
CA ALA A 15 0.28 -1.74 -7.65
C ALA A 15 -0.56 -0.49 -7.93
N ARG A 16 -0.01 0.41 -8.74
CA ARG A 16 -0.71 1.62 -9.17
C ARG A 16 -1.36 1.40 -10.53
N LEU A 17 -2.63 1.72 -10.66
CA LEU A 17 -3.41 1.54 -11.87
C LEU A 17 -3.89 2.87 -12.46
N ASN A 18 -3.76 3.03 -13.76
CA ASN A 18 -4.35 4.14 -14.50
C ASN A 18 -5.55 3.61 -15.28
N ALA A 19 -6.74 3.79 -14.75
CA ALA A 19 -7.98 3.24 -15.30
C ALA A 19 -8.29 3.74 -16.73
N ASP A 20 -7.88 4.96 -17.06
CA ASP A 20 -8.15 5.63 -18.34
C ASP A 20 -6.91 5.65 -19.26
N ALA A 21 -5.88 4.87 -18.96
CA ALA A 21 -4.67 4.83 -19.75
C ALA A 21 -4.91 4.16 -21.12
N GLY A 22 -5.45 4.94 -22.05
CA GLY A 22 -5.47 4.63 -23.49
C GLY A 22 -4.40 5.45 -24.20
N GLY A 23 -3.38 4.80 -24.79
CA GLY A 23 -2.35 5.49 -25.57
C GLY A 23 -0.91 5.17 -25.14
N VAL A 24 0.04 5.89 -25.72
CA VAL A 24 1.48 5.73 -25.44
C VAL A 24 1.77 6.14 -24.00
N GLN A 25 2.05 5.15 -23.16
CA GLN A 25 2.32 5.35 -21.74
C GLN A 25 3.81 5.60 -21.50
N THR A 26 4.12 6.58 -20.67
CA THR A 26 5.49 6.79 -20.21
C THR A 26 5.87 5.59 -19.31
N ARG A 27 6.94 4.90 -19.68
CA ARG A 27 7.44 3.71 -18.97
C ARG A 27 7.54 3.96 -17.47
N GLY A 28 6.95 3.07 -16.68
CA GLY A 28 7.01 3.12 -15.22
C GLY A 28 6.10 4.16 -14.53
N ARG A 29 5.32 4.95 -15.28
CA ARG A 29 4.42 5.97 -14.68
C ARG A 29 2.95 5.63 -14.78
N ALA A 30 2.54 4.92 -15.81
CA ALA A 30 1.16 4.55 -16.04
C ALA A 30 1.09 3.12 -16.59
N ILE A 31 0.07 2.38 -16.17
CA ILE A 31 -0.20 1.03 -16.66
C ILE A 31 -1.71 0.86 -16.85
N SER A 32 -2.10 0.28 -18.00
CA SER A 32 -3.47 -0.10 -18.25
C SER A 32 -3.84 -1.39 -17.50
N PRO A 33 -5.12 -1.62 -17.20
CA PRO A 33 -5.58 -2.86 -16.58
C PRO A 33 -5.09 -4.12 -17.30
N ASP A 34 -5.25 -4.19 -18.64
CA ASP A 34 -4.85 -5.35 -19.44
C ASP A 34 -3.34 -5.62 -19.40
N ARG A 35 -2.54 -4.57 -19.31
CA ARG A 35 -1.09 -4.72 -19.22
C ARG A 35 -0.69 -5.20 -17.82
N LEU A 36 -1.26 -4.62 -16.77
CA LEU A 36 -0.97 -5.05 -15.40
C LEU A 36 -1.33 -6.52 -15.22
N GLU A 37 -2.51 -6.94 -15.69
CA GLU A 37 -2.95 -8.32 -15.59
C GLU A 37 -2.02 -9.30 -16.33
N ARG A 38 -1.53 -8.93 -17.53
CA ARG A 38 -0.50 -9.73 -18.22
C ARG A 38 0.82 -9.83 -17.45
N GLU A 39 1.29 -8.71 -16.88
CA GLU A 39 2.52 -8.68 -16.09
C GLU A 39 2.39 -9.47 -14.78
N MET A 40 1.22 -9.44 -14.14
CA MET A 40 0.88 -10.29 -12.99
C MET A 40 0.93 -11.78 -13.36
N HIS A 41 0.25 -12.17 -14.45
CA HIS A 41 0.25 -13.55 -14.91
C HIS A 41 1.67 -14.06 -15.17
N GLN A 42 2.52 -13.25 -15.80
CA GLN A 42 3.94 -13.60 -16.05
C GLN A 42 4.74 -13.80 -14.76
N ALA A 43 4.36 -13.12 -13.68
CA ALA A 43 5.01 -13.19 -12.38
C ALA A 43 4.37 -14.21 -11.42
N GLY A 44 3.32 -14.93 -11.84
CA GLY A 44 2.57 -15.83 -10.97
C GLY A 44 1.76 -15.10 -9.88
N VAL A 45 1.50 -13.80 -10.06
CA VAL A 45 0.67 -13.00 -9.15
C VAL A 45 -0.80 -13.30 -9.43
N VAL A 46 -1.52 -13.79 -8.43
CA VAL A 46 -2.93 -14.21 -8.57
C VAL A 46 -3.92 -13.12 -8.21
N ARG A 47 -3.53 -12.15 -7.38
CA ARG A 47 -4.33 -10.98 -7.00
C ARG A 47 -3.40 -9.79 -6.80
N SER A 48 -3.89 -8.59 -7.08
CA SER A 48 -3.15 -7.36 -6.79
C SER A 48 -4.06 -6.28 -6.22
N VAL A 49 -3.62 -5.69 -5.12
CA VAL A 49 -4.18 -4.42 -4.64
C VAL A 49 -3.81 -3.33 -5.62
N VAL A 50 -4.82 -2.59 -6.08
CA VAL A 50 -4.66 -1.52 -7.06
C VAL A 50 -5.28 -0.21 -6.58
N PHE A 51 -4.61 0.89 -6.85
CA PHE A 51 -5.07 2.22 -6.47
C PHE A 51 -4.69 3.25 -7.54
N PRO A 52 -5.40 4.41 -7.62
CA PRO A 52 -5.08 5.43 -8.60
C PRO A 52 -3.75 6.12 -8.33
N GLY A 53 -3.09 6.55 -9.40
CA GLY A 53 -1.90 7.38 -9.31
C GLY A 53 -2.18 8.73 -8.63
N PRO A 54 -1.12 9.46 -8.21
CA PRO A 54 -1.26 10.78 -7.62
C PRO A 54 -1.83 11.78 -8.65
N ARG A 55 -2.61 12.74 -8.15
CA ARG A 55 -3.15 13.87 -8.93
C ARG A 55 -2.58 15.19 -8.39
N GLU A 56 -2.49 16.17 -9.26
CA GLU A 56 -2.16 17.54 -8.85
C GLU A 56 -3.43 18.24 -8.38
N GLY A 57 -3.70 18.15 -7.09
CA GLY A 57 -4.88 18.74 -6.46
C GLY A 57 -6.20 18.04 -6.78
N GLY A 58 -7.26 18.42 -6.08
CA GLY A 58 -8.62 17.94 -6.29
C GLY A 58 -8.95 16.62 -5.58
N SER A 59 -10.21 16.22 -5.70
CA SER A 59 -10.74 15.00 -5.10
C SER A 59 -10.31 13.74 -5.84
N TYR A 60 -10.13 12.64 -5.10
CA TYR A 60 -9.84 11.31 -5.64
C TYR A 60 -11.09 10.51 -6.02
N VAL A 61 -12.30 10.98 -5.71
CA VAL A 61 -13.56 10.24 -5.92
C VAL A 61 -13.69 9.68 -7.34
N SER A 62 -13.47 10.52 -8.36
CA SER A 62 -13.57 10.07 -9.76
C SER A 62 -12.52 9.02 -10.12
N ALA A 63 -11.28 9.19 -9.65
CA ALA A 63 -10.18 8.26 -9.91
C ALA A 63 -10.37 6.93 -9.18
N ASN A 64 -10.82 6.96 -7.92
CA ASN A 64 -11.15 5.78 -7.13
C ASN A 64 -12.25 4.97 -7.83
N ASN A 65 -13.35 5.63 -8.19
CA ASN A 65 -14.46 4.97 -8.91
C ASN A 65 -14.04 4.39 -10.27
N ALA A 66 -13.11 5.03 -10.98
CA ALA A 66 -12.60 4.52 -12.23
C ALA A 66 -11.77 3.25 -12.04
N VAL A 67 -10.89 3.22 -11.02
CA VAL A 67 -10.12 2.01 -10.64
C VAL A 67 -11.06 0.90 -10.18
N ALA A 68 -12.01 1.18 -9.29
CA ALA A 68 -12.96 0.20 -8.78
C ALA A 68 -13.79 -0.45 -9.89
N ARG A 69 -14.30 0.33 -10.86
CA ARG A 69 -15.01 -0.24 -12.02
C ARG A 69 -14.15 -1.18 -12.86
N ARG A 70 -12.86 -0.92 -12.98
CA ARG A 70 -11.92 -1.78 -13.72
C ARG A 70 -11.50 -3.01 -12.94
N SER A 71 -11.79 -3.08 -11.65
CA SER A 71 -11.42 -4.20 -10.77
C SER A 71 -12.47 -5.30 -10.72
N VAL A 72 -13.75 -5.01 -11.02
CA VAL A 72 -14.90 -5.93 -10.81
C VAL A 72 -14.70 -7.30 -11.45
N ASP A 73 -14.26 -7.35 -12.72
CA ASP A 73 -14.11 -8.61 -13.47
C ASP A 73 -12.62 -9.02 -13.62
N ARG A 74 -11.75 -8.53 -12.74
CA ARG A 74 -10.31 -8.75 -12.84
C ARG A 74 -9.71 -9.23 -11.51
N PRO A 75 -8.50 -9.78 -11.52
CA PRO A 75 -7.82 -10.18 -10.30
C PRO A 75 -7.28 -8.98 -9.49
N PHE A 76 -8.07 -7.91 -9.39
CA PHE A 76 -7.71 -6.69 -8.69
C PHE A 76 -8.57 -6.47 -7.45
N LEU A 77 -7.97 -5.88 -6.43
CA LEU A 77 -8.60 -5.42 -5.20
C LEU A 77 -8.40 -3.90 -5.13
N ALA A 78 -9.48 -3.14 -5.36
CA ALA A 78 -9.34 -1.69 -5.39
C ALA A 78 -9.18 -1.12 -3.98
N PHE A 79 -8.18 -0.25 -3.81
CA PHE A 79 -8.02 0.61 -2.62
C PHE A 79 -8.39 2.05 -2.98
N ALA A 80 -9.21 2.68 -2.16
CA ALA A 80 -9.56 4.08 -2.33
C ALA A 80 -8.40 4.97 -1.88
N ARG A 81 -7.86 5.81 -2.79
CA ARG A 81 -6.86 6.80 -2.41
C ARG A 81 -7.55 7.95 -1.70
N ILE A 82 -7.04 8.32 -0.53
CA ILE A 82 -7.57 9.35 0.35
C ILE A 82 -6.54 10.46 0.55
N ASN A 83 -7.02 11.63 0.96
CA ASN A 83 -6.21 12.81 1.23
C ASN A 83 -6.78 13.58 2.44
N GLY A 84 -6.03 14.57 2.93
CA GLY A 84 -6.50 15.35 4.06
C GLY A 84 -5.87 16.73 4.17
N PRO A 85 -6.35 17.54 5.11
CA PRO A 85 -5.91 18.94 5.32
C PRO A 85 -4.62 19.07 6.13
N ARG A 86 -4.18 18.01 6.84
CA ARG A 86 -3.09 18.09 7.82
C ARG A 86 -1.74 17.91 7.16
N ASP A 87 -0.77 18.68 7.58
CA ASP A 87 0.62 18.59 7.17
C ASP A 87 1.29 17.39 7.91
N PRO A 88 1.92 16.45 7.20
CA PRO A 88 2.54 15.28 7.81
C PRO A 88 3.89 15.57 8.49
N GLY A 89 4.41 16.78 8.38
CA GLY A 89 5.74 17.12 8.91
C GLY A 89 5.77 17.20 10.44
N GLU A 90 6.89 16.81 11.01
CA GLU A 90 7.12 16.75 12.47
C GLU A 90 7.57 18.10 13.06
N ARG A 91 7.90 19.09 12.23
CA ARG A 91 8.40 20.38 12.66
C ARG A 91 7.35 21.20 13.40
N ALA A 92 7.78 22.07 14.31
CA ALA A 92 6.89 23.00 15.01
C ALA A 92 6.02 23.84 14.06
N SER A 93 6.53 24.18 12.88
CA SER A 93 5.76 24.87 11.82
C SER A 93 4.61 24.02 11.26
N SER A 94 4.78 22.72 11.13
CA SER A 94 3.74 21.78 10.69
C SER A 94 2.67 21.62 11.77
N ARG A 95 3.09 21.47 13.02
CA ARG A 95 2.16 21.43 14.17
C ARG A 95 1.31 22.71 14.26
N LEU A 96 1.92 23.88 14.06
CA LEU A 96 1.18 25.14 14.06
C LEU A 96 0.18 25.26 12.88
N ARG A 97 0.59 24.80 11.68
CA ARG A 97 -0.32 24.74 10.51
C ARG A 97 -1.50 23.82 10.77
N ASN A 98 -1.28 22.68 11.41
CA ASN A 98 -2.31 21.70 11.72
C ASN A 98 -3.38 22.23 12.70
N LEU A 99 -3.03 23.17 13.60
CA LEU A 99 -4.01 23.85 14.45
C LEU A 99 -5.04 24.68 13.65
N ALA A 100 -4.63 25.19 12.49
CA ALA A 100 -5.49 25.98 11.61
C ALA A 100 -6.02 25.19 10.40
N ALA A 101 -5.61 23.93 10.25
CA ALA A 101 -6.05 23.09 9.14
C ALA A 101 -7.57 22.88 9.18
N ARG A 102 -8.22 23.00 8.02
CA ARG A 102 -9.65 22.76 7.85
C ARG A 102 -9.87 21.91 6.64
N ARG A 103 -10.74 20.91 6.77
CA ARG A 103 -11.21 20.11 5.65
C ARG A 103 -11.86 21.01 4.60
N LYS A 104 -11.62 20.73 3.33
CA LYS A 104 -12.18 21.39 2.15
C LYS A 104 -12.90 20.33 1.32
N ASP A 105 -13.79 20.75 0.42
CA ASP A 105 -14.62 19.86 -0.42
C ASP A 105 -13.85 18.82 -1.24
N HIS A 106 -12.57 19.01 -1.47
CA HIS A 106 -11.73 18.06 -2.19
C HIS A 106 -10.96 17.10 -1.28
N HIS A 107 -10.99 17.31 0.04
CA HIS A 107 -10.42 16.37 1.00
C HIS A 107 -11.43 15.26 1.31
N THR A 108 -10.90 14.09 1.61
CA THR A 108 -11.70 12.95 2.04
C THR A 108 -12.38 13.27 3.38
N SER A 109 -13.68 13.02 3.43
CA SER A 109 -14.50 13.19 4.63
C SER A 109 -14.79 11.83 5.29
N PRO A 110 -15.31 11.80 6.54
CA PRO A 110 -15.82 10.58 7.16
C PRO A 110 -16.88 9.89 6.29
N GLU A 111 -17.80 10.64 5.71
CA GLU A 111 -18.85 10.11 4.85
C GLU A 111 -18.28 9.45 3.57
N ASP A 112 -17.18 10.00 3.03
CA ASP A 112 -16.48 9.35 1.90
C ASP A 112 -15.88 8.00 2.33
N VAL A 113 -15.29 7.92 3.53
CA VAL A 113 -14.71 6.68 4.09
C VAL A 113 -15.81 5.65 4.28
N GLU A 114 -16.90 6.02 4.94
CA GLU A 114 -18.09 5.18 5.12
C GLU A 114 -18.62 4.67 3.78
N GLN A 115 -18.78 5.56 2.78
CA GLN A 115 -19.24 5.19 1.44
C GLN A 115 -18.32 4.17 0.76
N TYR A 116 -16.99 4.34 0.87
CA TYR A 116 -16.04 3.36 0.31
C TYR A 116 -16.11 2.02 1.04
N ALA A 117 -16.31 2.02 2.35
CA ALA A 117 -16.41 0.80 3.13
C ALA A 117 -17.67 -0.03 2.83
N TYR A 118 -18.78 0.65 2.54
CA TYR A 118 -20.03 -0.02 2.13
C TYR A 118 -20.06 -0.44 0.65
N ASP A 119 -19.10 0.00 -0.15
CA ASP A 119 -19.01 -0.37 -1.56
C ASP A 119 -18.10 -1.61 -1.70
N ASP A 120 -18.68 -2.78 -1.91
CA ASP A 120 -18.00 -4.08 -2.04
C ASP A 120 -16.84 -4.10 -3.06
N ARG A 121 -16.70 -3.05 -3.87
CA ARG A 121 -15.58 -2.92 -4.81
C ARG A 121 -14.29 -2.46 -4.15
N PHE A 122 -14.37 -1.84 -2.95
CA PHE A 122 -13.19 -1.36 -2.23
C PHE A 122 -12.85 -2.28 -1.07
N HIS A 123 -11.55 -2.49 -0.87
CA HIS A 123 -11.01 -3.44 0.12
C HIS A 123 -10.00 -2.79 1.07
N GLY A 124 -9.87 -1.49 1.04
CA GLY A 124 -8.96 -0.71 1.86
C GLY A 124 -8.67 0.68 1.31
N PHE A 125 -7.72 1.35 1.91
CA PHE A 125 -7.38 2.73 1.61
C PHE A 125 -5.90 2.89 1.24
N LYS A 126 -5.60 3.88 0.40
CA LYS A 126 -4.23 4.30 0.06
C LYS A 126 -4.01 5.73 0.51
N LEU A 127 -2.95 5.95 1.28
CA LEU A 127 -2.55 7.27 1.77
C LEU A 127 -1.10 7.57 1.37
N ASP A 128 -0.84 8.80 0.91
CA ASP A 128 0.49 9.33 0.63
C ASP A 128 0.62 10.69 1.37
N PRO A 129 0.95 10.67 2.68
CA PRO A 129 0.87 11.86 3.51
C PRO A 129 1.72 13.02 3.01
N ALA A 130 2.90 12.74 2.48
CA ALA A 130 3.80 13.77 1.97
C ALA A 130 3.23 14.55 0.77
N ARG A 131 2.34 13.91 0.01
CA ARG A 131 1.74 14.48 -1.21
C ARG A 131 0.31 14.93 -1.02
N ASP A 132 -0.47 14.13 -0.32
CA ASP A 132 -1.93 14.25 -0.23
C ASP A 132 -2.38 14.83 1.12
N GLY A 133 -1.45 15.05 2.07
CA GLY A 133 -1.74 15.40 3.45
C GLY A 133 -2.30 14.24 4.26
N LEU A 134 -2.41 14.45 5.57
CA LEU A 134 -3.05 13.51 6.49
C LEU A 134 -4.52 13.87 6.66
N PRO A 135 -5.42 12.89 6.77
CA PRO A 135 -6.80 13.09 7.18
C PRO A 135 -6.90 13.83 8.52
N ASP A 136 -8.00 14.53 8.76
CA ASP A 136 -8.31 15.08 10.07
C ASP A 136 -8.73 13.98 11.06
N GLU A 137 -8.86 14.33 12.33
CA GLU A 137 -9.15 13.35 13.39
C GLU A 137 -10.51 12.66 13.17
N GLU A 138 -11.54 13.39 12.73
CA GLU A 138 -12.87 12.83 12.45
C GLU A 138 -12.79 11.75 11.34
N THR A 139 -12.01 12.01 10.30
CA THR A 139 -11.81 11.04 9.21
C THR A 139 -10.95 9.84 9.65
N LEU A 140 -9.98 10.05 10.56
CA LEU A 140 -9.20 8.96 11.16
C LEU A 140 -10.05 8.10 12.11
N ASP A 141 -10.98 8.71 12.87
CA ASP A 141 -11.92 7.99 13.72
C ASP A 141 -12.84 7.09 12.87
N GLU A 142 -13.31 7.58 11.72
CA GLU A 142 -14.10 6.77 10.78
C GLU A 142 -13.30 5.63 10.15
N LEU A 143 -12.02 5.86 9.79
CA LEU A 143 -11.13 4.78 9.32
C LEU A 143 -10.96 3.69 10.39
N GLU A 144 -10.93 4.07 11.67
CA GLU A 144 -10.82 3.13 12.78
C GLU A 144 -12.12 2.35 12.99
N GLU A 145 -13.28 2.98 12.87
CA GLU A 145 -14.59 2.32 12.95
C GLU A 145 -14.77 1.31 11.83
N VAL A 146 -14.38 1.67 10.61
CA VAL A 146 -14.43 0.80 9.42
C VAL A 146 -13.45 -0.37 9.52
N GLY A 147 -12.25 -0.16 10.09
CA GLY A 147 -11.24 -1.19 10.33
C GLY A 147 -10.58 -1.78 9.08
N LEU A 148 -10.78 -1.23 7.88
CA LEU A 148 -10.13 -1.69 6.65
C LEU A 148 -8.65 -1.28 6.62
N PRO A 149 -7.78 -2.06 5.95
CA PRO A 149 -6.35 -1.77 5.90
C PRO A 149 -6.03 -0.47 5.14
N VAL A 150 -5.01 0.23 5.63
CA VAL A 150 -4.49 1.45 5.02
C VAL A 150 -3.06 1.24 4.54
N LEU A 151 -2.85 1.28 3.23
CA LEU A 151 -1.52 1.25 2.60
C LEU A 151 -0.93 2.66 2.59
N VAL A 152 0.10 2.91 3.36
CA VAL A 152 0.69 4.24 3.59
C VAL A 152 2.03 4.36 2.87
N HIS A 153 2.23 5.42 2.10
CA HIS A 153 3.53 5.71 1.50
C HIS A 153 4.48 6.25 2.56
N GLY A 154 5.45 5.42 2.98
CA GLY A 154 6.46 5.79 3.97
C GLY A 154 7.81 6.14 3.34
N GLY A 155 8.56 7.03 3.97
CA GLY A 155 9.89 7.44 3.53
C GLY A 155 10.31 8.81 4.08
N GLU A 156 11.22 9.49 3.39
CA GLU A 156 11.77 10.79 3.82
C GLU A 156 10.69 11.89 3.99
N GLY A 157 9.57 11.79 3.29
CA GLY A 157 8.47 12.74 3.41
C GLY A 157 7.45 12.40 4.50
N PHE A 158 7.47 11.17 5.00
CA PHE A 158 6.65 10.65 6.10
C PHE A 158 7.37 9.47 6.73
N SER A 159 8.12 9.74 7.79
CA SER A 159 8.99 8.78 8.46
C SER A 159 8.20 7.68 9.19
N PRO A 160 8.83 6.55 9.55
CA PRO A 160 8.23 5.57 10.44
C PRO A 160 7.77 6.16 11.78
N GLU A 161 8.55 7.07 12.38
CA GLU A 161 8.18 7.79 13.61
C GLU A 161 6.91 8.64 13.40
N ALA A 162 6.83 9.40 12.29
CA ALA A 162 5.63 10.16 11.95
C ALA A 162 4.41 9.27 11.72
N ALA A 163 4.61 8.07 11.16
CA ALA A 163 3.54 7.09 10.98
C ALA A 163 3.09 6.49 12.33
N GLU A 164 4.02 6.26 13.26
CA GLU A 164 3.71 5.81 14.63
C GLU A 164 2.84 6.83 15.34
N ASP A 165 3.26 8.10 15.35
CA ASP A 165 2.56 9.19 16.01
C ASP A 165 1.16 9.46 15.41
N ALA A 166 1.02 9.37 14.08
CA ALA A 166 -0.19 9.79 13.41
C ALA A 166 -1.22 8.67 13.19
N LEU A 167 -0.77 7.42 13.04
CA LEU A 167 -1.62 6.32 12.56
C LEU A 167 -1.58 5.05 13.42
N LEU A 168 -0.42 4.68 14.00
CA LEU A 168 -0.26 3.38 14.67
C LEU A 168 -0.85 3.33 16.08
N SER A 169 -1.33 4.45 16.60
CA SER A 169 -2.16 4.49 17.82
C SER A 169 -3.58 3.99 17.57
N ARG A 170 -3.99 3.83 16.31
CA ARG A 170 -5.30 3.36 15.86
C ARG A 170 -5.32 1.85 15.67
N SER A 171 -6.51 1.26 15.66
CA SER A 171 -6.69 -0.20 15.61
C SER A 171 -6.73 -0.79 14.20
N PHE A 172 -6.84 0.03 13.13
CA PHE A 172 -6.84 -0.48 11.77
C PHE A 172 -5.45 -0.92 11.30
N PRO A 173 -5.35 -1.94 10.41
CA PRO A 173 -4.07 -2.38 9.89
C PRO A 173 -3.39 -1.30 9.03
N VAL A 174 -2.14 -0.97 9.34
CA VAL A 174 -1.31 -0.03 8.59
C VAL A 174 -0.20 -0.79 7.88
N VAL A 175 -0.16 -0.70 6.55
CA VAL A 175 0.92 -1.26 5.74
C VAL A 175 1.85 -0.12 5.31
N LEU A 176 3.04 -0.04 5.89
CA LEU A 176 4.07 0.92 5.48
C LEU A 176 4.74 0.45 4.19
N ALA A 177 4.44 1.13 3.10
CA ALA A 177 5.05 0.86 1.82
C ALA A 177 6.56 1.12 1.84
N HIS A 178 7.30 0.33 1.05
CA HIS A 178 8.75 0.51 0.87
C HIS A 178 9.55 0.36 2.17
N PHE A 179 9.08 -0.46 3.10
CA PHE A 179 9.64 -0.53 4.47
C PHE A 179 9.78 0.85 5.11
N GLY A 180 8.86 1.79 4.85
CA GLY A 180 8.94 3.13 5.39
C GLY A 180 10.17 3.95 4.94
N GLY A 181 10.94 3.49 3.96
CA GLY A 181 12.23 4.08 3.59
C GLY A 181 12.35 4.60 2.16
N HIS A 182 11.23 4.99 1.51
CA HIS A 182 11.30 5.56 0.16
C HIS A 182 12.12 6.88 0.13
N PRO A 183 13.02 7.12 -0.87
CA PRO A 183 13.24 6.28 -2.05
C PRO A 183 14.19 5.09 -1.82
N LEU A 184 15.12 5.11 -0.91
CA LEU A 184 16.06 4.03 -0.52
C LEU A 184 16.84 4.43 0.76
N ASN A 185 16.17 5.00 1.73
CA ASN A 185 16.77 5.37 3.00
C ASN A 185 16.84 4.16 3.93
N ARG A 186 18.08 3.65 4.12
CA ARG A 186 18.35 2.45 4.91
C ARG A 186 18.01 2.61 6.39
N ASP A 187 18.27 3.80 6.94
CA ASP A 187 18.07 4.06 8.37
C ASP A 187 16.56 4.07 8.69
N LEU A 188 15.74 4.71 7.84
CA LEU A 188 14.28 4.66 7.98
C LEU A 188 13.71 3.25 7.81
N MET A 189 14.27 2.44 6.89
CA MET A 189 13.84 1.02 6.75
C MET A 189 14.17 0.21 8.00
N THR A 190 15.32 0.47 8.63
CA THR A 190 15.71 -0.17 9.89
C THR A 190 14.76 0.22 11.02
N GLU A 191 14.45 1.51 11.13
CA GLU A 191 13.48 2.04 12.09
C GLU A 191 12.10 1.44 11.91
N ALA A 192 11.63 1.29 10.65
CA ALA A 192 10.35 0.67 10.35
C ALA A 192 10.30 -0.82 10.75
N ILE A 193 11.41 -1.56 10.64
CA ILE A 193 11.50 -2.94 11.15
C ILE A 193 11.36 -2.93 12.68
N ASP A 194 12.06 -2.03 13.37
CA ASP A 194 12.01 -1.90 14.82
C ASP A 194 10.60 -1.48 15.33
N LEU A 195 9.80 -0.77 14.52
CA LEU A 195 8.40 -0.46 14.83
C LEU A 195 7.52 -1.69 14.98
N LEU A 196 7.82 -2.77 14.26
CA LEU A 196 7.02 -4.00 14.28
C LEU A 196 7.00 -4.68 15.67
N GLU A 197 8.04 -4.43 16.49
CA GLU A 197 8.13 -4.99 17.84
C GLU A 197 7.09 -4.40 18.81
N ARG A 198 6.69 -3.16 18.59
CA ARG A 198 5.82 -2.42 19.50
C ARG A 198 4.43 -2.07 18.94
N ASN A 199 4.19 -2.35 17.66
CA ASN A 199 2.95 -1.99 16.98
C ASN A 199 2.33 -3.19 16.27
N ASP A 200 1.34 -3.82 16.88
CA ASP A 200 0.70 -5.03 16.36
C ASP A 200 -0.10 -4.82 15.07
N ALA A 201 -0.60 -3.63 14.82
CA ALA A 201 -1.32 -3.28 13.59
C ALA A 201 -0.40 -2.83 12.44
N CYS A 202 0.94 -2.79 12.65
CA CYS A 202 1.91 -2.36 11.64
C CYS A 202 2.39 -3.54 10.79
N TYR A 203 2.47 -3.32 9.49
CA TYR A 203 2.99 -4.24 8.47
C TYR A 203 3.92 -3.48 7.53
N LEU A 204 4.82 -4.19 6.83
CA LEU A 204 5.73 -3.63 5.83
C LEU A 204 5.50 -4.29 4.48
N ASP A 205 5.56 -3.52 3.38
CA ASP A 205 5.59 -4.09 2.04
C ASP A 205 6.99 -4.06 1.41
N THR A 206 7.31 -5.07 0.62
CA THR A 206 8.63 -5.28 0.01
C THR A 206 8.91 -4.38 -1.20
N SER A 207 7.97 -3.54 -1.63
CA SER A 207 8.12 -2.74 -2.85
C SER A 207 9.33 -1.80 -2.76
N TYR A 208 10.17 -1.79 -3.80
CA TYR A 208 11.40 -0.97 -3.91
C TYR A 208 12.47 -1.18 -2.84
N VAL A 209 12.35 -2.14 -1.95
CA VAL A 209 13.42 -2.48 -1.01
C VAL A 209 14.53 -3.21 -1.76
N ARG A 210 15.74 -2.62 -1.77
CA ARG A 210 16.92 -3.17 -2.48
C ARG A 210 18.01 -3.69 -1.52
N TYR A 211 17.77 -3.57 -0.23
CA TYR A 211 18.68 -4.05 0.80
C TYR A 211 18.28 -5.48 1.21
N ARG A 212 18.96 -6.46 0.63
CA ARG A 212 18.71 -7.89 0.86
C ARG A 212 18.75 -8.24 2.36
N ASP A 213 19.74 -7.75 3.05
CA ASP A 213 19.94 -8.01 4.49
C ASP A 213 18.79 -7.44 5.36
N LEU A 214 18.19 -6.30 4.98
CA LEU A 214 17.01 -5.78 5.67
C LEU A 214 15.75 -6.59 5.36
N LEU A 215 15.60 -7.07 4.12
CA LEU A 215 14.51 -7.99 3.77
C LEU A 215 14.62 -9.30 4.56
N GLU A 216 15.81 -9.92 4.59
CA GLU A 216 16.07 -11.15 5.35
C GLU A 216 15.83 -10.94 6.84
N ARG A 217 16.35 -9.82 7.42
CA ARG A 217 16.10 -9.47 8.81
C ARG A 217 14.62 -9.38 9.12
N ALA A 218 13.87 -8.56 8.37
CA ALA A 218 12.44 -8.36 8.61
C ALA A 218 11.64 -9.66 8.49
N VAL A 219 11.94 -10.50 7.50
CA VAL A 219 11.24 -11.78 7.29
C VAL A 219 11.59 -12.79 8.37
N MET A 220 12.83 -12.79 8.90
CA MET A 220 13.25 -13.72 9.96
C MET A 220 12.76 -13.28 11.35
N GLU A 221 12.80 -12.00 11.67
CA GLU A 221 12.38 -11.46 12.97
C GLU A 221 10.86 -11.33 13.06
N HIS A 222 10.19 -10.92 11.94
CA HIS A 222 8.75 -10.62 11.88
C HIS A 222 8.06 -11.32 10.69
N PRO A 223 8.11 -12.66 10.59
CA PRO A 223 7.62 -13.39 9.41
C PRO A 223 6.14 -13.17 9.10
N ASP A 224 5.35 -12.76 10.09
CA ASP A 224 3.91 -12.53 9.98
C ASP A 224 3.54 -11.07 9.65
N ARG A 225 4.52 -10.19 9.47
CA ARG A 225 4.32 -8.74 9.31
C ARG A 225 4.83 -8.17 7.99
N VAL A 226 5.47 -8.99 7.15
CA VAL A 226 5.99 -8.60 5.84
C VAL A 226 5.07 -9.08 4.74
N LEU A 227 4.65 -8.17 3.84
CA LEU A 227 3.78 -8.46 2.71
C LEU A 227 4.54 -8.23 1.40
N PHE A 228 4.19 -9.01 0.37
CA PHE A 228 4.74 -8.79 -0.95
C PHE A 228 4.10 -7.60 -1.65
N GLY A 229 4.90 -6.63 -2.06
CA GLY A 229 4.50 -5.51 -2.90
C GLY A 229 5.42 -5.38 -4.11
N SER A 230 4.86 -5.34 -5.32
CA SER A 230 5.67 -5.20 -6.54
C SER A 230 6.13 -3.77 -6.81
N GLY A 231 5.34 -2.78 -6.41
CA GLY A 231 5.52 -1.39 -6.78
C GLY A 231 5.24 -1.11 -8.27
N ALA A 232 4.45 -1.97 -8.93
CA ALA A 232 4.09 -1.74 -10.33
C ALA A 232 3.35 -0.40 -10.51
N PRO A 233 3.53 0.28 -11.64
CA PRO A 233 4.28 -0.07 -12.85
C PRO A 233 5.76 0.35 -12.85
N SER A 234 6.25 0.98 -11.81
CA SER A 234 7.64 1.48 -11.80
C SER A 234 8.66 0.33 -11.67
N SER A 235 8.29 -0.77 -11.01
CA SER A 235 8.99 -2.06 -11.07
C SER A 235 8.10 -3.09 -11.77
N HIS A 236 8.71 -4.01 -12.51
CA HIS A 236 7.97 -5.13 -13.10
C HIS A 236 7.74 -6.21 -12.02
N PRO A 237 6.53 -6.80 -11.88
CA PRO A 237 6.26 -7.81 -10.86
C PRO A 237 7.26 -8.98 -10.83
N ASN A 238 7.76 -9.45 -12.00
CA ASN A 238 8.80 -10.49 -12.06
C ASN A 238 10.06 -10.11 -11.28
N VAL A 239 10.48 -8.84 -11.34
CA VAL A 239 11.69 -8.37 -10.64
C VAL A 239 11.45 -8.44 -9.12
N ALA A 240 10.31 -7.94 -8.67
CA ALA A 240 9.97 -7.95 -7.25
C ALA A 240 9.80 -9.37 -6.70
N VAL A 241 9.17 -10.28 -7.46
CA VAL A 241 9.06 -11.70 -7.07
C VAL A 241 10.45 -12.34 -6.95
N MET A 242 11.34 -12.09 -7.93
CA MET A 242 12.70 -12.62 -7.88
C MET A 242 13.51 -12.10 -6.70
N GLU A 243 13.30 -10.86 -6.27
CA GLU A 243 13.95 -10.31 -5.08
C GLU A 243 13.61 -11.12 -3.82
N VAL A 244 12.33 -11.51 -3.64
CA VAL A 244 11.91 -12.33 -2.50
C VAL A 244 12.35 -13.80 -2.67
N LEU A 245 12.24 -14.37 -3.87
CA LEU A 245 12.63 -15.75 -4.14
C LEU A 245 14.13 -16.03 -3.91
N THR A 246 14.96 -15.00 -3.99
CA THR A 246 16.40 -15.14 -3.83
C THR A 246 16.89 -14.88 -2.40
N LEU A 247 16.00 -14.57 -1.45
CA LEU A 247 16.35 -14.40 -0.04
C LEU A 247 16.76 -15.74 0.60
N ASP A 248 17.69 -15.66 1.53
CA ASP A 248 18.10 -16.83 2.34
C ASP A 248 17.21 -16.94 3.58
N VAL A 249 15.95 -17.31 3.35
CA VAL A 249 14.93 -17.46 4.39
C VAL A 249 14.17 -18.78 4.19
N PRO A 250 13.57 -19.36 5.25
CA PRO A 250 12.78 -20.56 5.14
C PRO A 250 11.60 -20.41 4.16
N GLU A 251 11.29 -21.49 3.42
CA GLU A 251 10.19 -21.50 2.45
C GLU A 251 8.83 -21.12 3.08
N ASP A 252 8.58 -21.51 4.33
CA ASP A 252 7.35 -21.14 5.02
C ASP A 252 7.27 -19.63 5.28
N ALA A 253 8.39 -18.98 5.60
CA ALA A 253 8.46 -17.53 5.71
C ALA A 253 8.19 -16.83 4.35
N MET A 254 8.74 -17.37 3.24
CA MET A 254 8.40 -16.88 1.90
C MET A 254 6.91 -17.02 1.59
N ARG A 255 6.27 -18.15 1.97
CA ARG A 255 4.82 -18.36 1.80
C ARG A 255 4.00 -17.33 2.59
N LYS A 256 4.47 -16.95 3.76
CA LYS A 256 3.83 -15.88 4.56
C LYS A 256 3.92 -14.55 3.83
N VAL A 257 5.11 -14.17 3.35
CA VAL A 257 5.31 -12.91 2.59
C VAL A 257 4.46 -12.87 1.33
N PHE A 258 4.43 -13.95 0.55
CA PHE A 258 3.74 -13.97 -0.73
C PHE A 258 2.21 -14.03 -0.64
N ASP A 259 1.64 -14.71 0.35
CA ASP A 259 0.19 -14.96 0.39
C ASP A 259 -0.43 -14.83 1.80
N LYS A 260 0.09 -15.58 2.81
CA LYS A 260 -0.62 -15.75 4.07
C LYS A 260 -0.83 -14.44 4.85
N ASN A 261 0.17 -13.55 4.83
CA ASN A 261 0.07 -12.27 5.53
C ASN A 261 -0.92 -11.32 4.84
N ALA A 262 -0.90 -11.29 3.49
CA ALA A 262 -1.87 -10.52 2.73
C ALA A 262 -3.31 -10.99 3.02
N ARG A 263 -3.55 -12.31 3.11
CA ARG A 263 -4.85 -12.86 3.50
C ARG A 263 -5.30 -12.43 4.90
N ARG A 264 -4.37 -12.36 5.85
CA ARG A 264 -4.68 -11.90 7.20
C ARG A 264 -5.10 -10.43 7.21
N VAL A 265 -4.41 -9.59 6.45
CA VAL A 265 -4.67 -8.13 6.39
C VAL A 265 -5.90 -7.80 5.57
N LEU A 266 -6.12 -8.50 4.45
CA LEU A 266 -7.22 -8.24 3.52
C LEU A 266 -8.51 -9.04 3.86
N GLY A 267 -8.42 -10.02 4.79
CA GLY A 267 -9.55 -10.79 5.26
C GLY A 267 -10.34 -11.47 4.13
N ASP A 268 -11.66 -11.40 4.24
CA ASP A 268 -12.61 -12.04 3.32
C ASP A 268 -12.58 -11.48 1.87
N SER A 269 -11.82 -10.40 1.64
CA SER A 269 -11.59 -9.85 0.29
C SER A 269 -10.85 -10.81 -0.64
N LEU A 270 -10.16 -11.81 -0.09
CA LEU A 270 -9.50 -12.85 -0.86
C LEU A 270 -10.35 -14.14 -0.82
N PRO A 271 -10.68 -14.74 -1.98
CA PRO A 271 -11.41 -16.00 -2.01
C PRO A 271 -10.65 -17.06 -1.21
N GLY A 272 -11.43 -17.89 -0.50
CA GLY A 272 -10.90 -19.02 0.25
C GLY A 272 -10.02 -19.94 -0.58
N ASP A 273 -9.29 -20.82 0.06
CA ASP A 273 -8.42 -21.80 -0.61
C ASP A 273 -9.22 -22.63 -1.62
N PHE A 274 -8.76 -22.60 -2.88
CA PHE A 274 -9.09 -23.59 -3.90
C PHE A 274 -8.00 -24.64 -3.95
#